data_97d09510e038768080e4ad8a8fb52bf4
#
_entry.id   97d09510e038768080e4ad8a8fb52bf4
#
_cell.length_a   1.000
_cell.length_b   1.000
_cell.length_c   1.000
_cell.angle_alpha   90.00
_cell.angle_beta   90.00
_cell.angle_gamma   90.00
#
_symmetry.space_group_name_H-M   'P 1'
#
loop_
_entity.id
_entity.type
_entity.pdbx_description
1 polymer ?
#
loop_
_entity_poly.entity_id
_entity_poly.type
_entity_poly.pdbx_seq_one_letter_code
_entity_poly.pdbx_strand_id
1 'polypeptide(L)'
;MLINIWWNRLKVSIRLYAVLRDLYGVDKDTIEVPEGSTIKDLLEILGRKSKALEDFMEKRLSSIITLVNGLYAPQDQKLRDGDVVDLLPPASGGCDELKIVSRDELPSLQEIMEDAKKHSGEEGLGALLIYVGIVKSPVDGVKVDSLYYEVHREYTSRRFEEISQEIRRRYGVKYVRIYHVEGLLKPGDPAMIVSIQGLSRKEVLEAMKEAIELVKHTTGIWKLERREDGEYWVLGDGERISRINSVSKEK
;
A
#
# COMPACT_ATOMS: atom_id res chain seq x y z
N MET A 1 -11.69 -45.16 24.49
CA MET A 1 -10.26 -44.89 24.32
C MET A 1 -10.15 -43.57 23.51
N LEU A 2 -10.10 -42.42 24.19
CA LEU A 2 -10.00 -41.11 23.56
C LEU A 2 -8.54 -40.91 23.19
N ILE A 3 -8.25 -40.93 21.88
CA ILE A 3 -6.92 -40.58 21.36
C ILE A 3 -6.76 -39.07 21.53
N ASN A 4 -5.98 -38.65 22.53
CA ASN A 4 -5.48 -37.30 22.65
C ASN A 4 -4.50 -37.05 21.48
N ILE A 5 -5.01 -36.55 20.38
CA ILE A 5 -4.17 -36.09 19.28
C ILE A 5 -3.59 -34.73 19.72
N TRP A 6 -2.38 -34.73 20.24
CA TRP A 6 -1.58 -33.55 20.48
C TRP A 6 -1.19 -33.00 19.10
N TRP A 7 -1.98 -32.07 18.55
CA TRP A 7 -1.57 -31.32 17.39
C TRP A 7 -0.39 -30.44 17.82
N ASN A 8 0.79 -30.64 17.22
CA ASN A 8 1.87 -29.68 17.33
C ASN A 8 1.32 -28.31 16.90
N ARG A 9 1.50 -27.30 17.73
CA ARG A 9 1.07 -25.94 17.44
C ARG A 9 2.28 -25.11 17.07
N LEU A 10 2.17 -24.33 16.00
CA LEU A 10 3.12 -23.35 15.58
C LEU A 10 2.76 -22.00 16.21
N LYS A 11 3.74 -21.24 16.64
CA LYS A 11 3.57 -19.85 17.07
C LYS A 11 3.93 -18.93 15.93
N VAL A 12 2.97 -18.15 15.46
CA VAL A 12 3.13 -17.20 14.37
C VAL A 12 2.89 -15.80 14.91
N SER A 13 3.84 -14.90 14.69
CA SER A 13 3.68 -13.48 15.00
C SER A 13 2.96 -12.80 13.85
N ILE A 14 1.90 -12.04 14.13
CA ILE A 14 1.19 -11.26 13.12
C ILE A 14 1.41 -9.76 13.33
N ARG A 15 1.44 -9.02 12.24
CA ARG A 15 1.42 -7.56 12.24
C ARG A 15 0.30 -7.10 11.29
N LEU A 16 -0.58 -6.25 11.80
CA LEU A 16 -1.72 -5.74 11.06
C LEU A 16 -1.54 -4.24 10.80
N TYR A 17 -1.87 -3.81 9.58
CA TYR A 17 -1.69 -2.43 9.16
C TYR A 17 -3.01 -1.75 8.84
N ALA A 18 -3.04 -0.43 9.02
CA ALA A 18 -4.15 0.45 8.67
C ALA A 18 -5.51 -0.10 9.16
N VAL A 19 -6.51 -0.19 8.27
CA VAL A 19 -7.85 -0.64 8.61
C VAL A 19 -7.87 -2.04 9.26
N LEU A 20 -6.98 -2.97 8.88
CA LEU A 20 -6.94 -4.31 9.50
C LEU A 20 -6.55 -4.25 10.97
N ARG A 21 -5.61 -3.38 11.34
CA ARG A 21 -5.24 -3.09 12.73
C ARG A 21 -6.46 -2.57 13.53
N ASP A 22 -7.16 -1.59 12.96
CA ASP A 22 -8.30 -0.96 13.63
C ASP A 22 -9.47 -1.96 13.81
N LEU A 23 -9.71 -2.83 12.82
CA LEU A 23 -10.74 -3.87 12.89
C LEU A 23 -10.38 -5.02 13.85
N TYR A 24 -9.10 -5.36 13.98
CA TYR A 24 -8.65 -6.40 14.87
C TYR A 24 -8.45 -5.90 16.32
N GLY A 25 -8.08 -4.61 16.47
CA GLY A 25 -7.95 -3.92 17.75
C GLY A 25 -6.52 -3.76 18.27
N VAL A 26 -5.54 -4.44 17.65
CA VAL A 26 -4.10 -4.31 17.96
C VAL A 26 -3.27 -4.38 16.69
N ASP A 27 -2.08 -3.81 16.72
CA ASP A 27 -1.14 -3.82 15.59
C ASP A 27 -0.33 -5.11 15.48
N LYS A 28 -0.16 -5.82 16.60
CA LYS A 28 0.63 -7.06 16.72
C LYS A 28 -0.03 -8.05 17.66
N ASP A 29 0.06 -9.33 17.30
CA ASP A 29 -0.38 -10.44 18.16
C ASP A 29 0.47 -11.68 17.85
N THR A 30 0.41 -12.70 18.72
CA THR A 30 1.01 -14.01 18.48
C THR A 30 -0.09 -15.06 18.49
N ILE A 31 -0.21 -15.81 17.40
CA ILE A 31 -1.27 -16.77 17.15
C ILE A 31 -0.70 -18.17 17.15
N GLU A 32 -1.33 -19.06 17.90
CA GLU A 32 -1.06 -20.49 17.82
C GLU A 32 -1.94 -21.14 16.76
N VAL A 33 -1.33 -21.71 15.75
CA VAL A 33 -2.01 -22.44 14.66
C VAL A 33 -1.59 -23.91 14.66
N PRO A 34 -2.43 -24.84 14.19
CA PRO A 34 -2.04 -26.24 14.01
C PRO A 34 -0.84 -26.38 13.06
N GLU A 35 0.00 -27.38 13.26
CA GLU A 35 1.07 -27.71 12.31
C GLU A 35 0.50 -28.03 10.93
N GLY A 36 1.12 -27.48 9.87
CA GLY A 36 0.66 -27.61 8.50
C GLY A 36 -0.37 -26.58 8.07
N SER A 37 -0.80 -25.67 8.97
CA SER A 37 -1.70 -24.55 8.64
C SER A 37 -1.09 -23.64 7.56
N THR A 38 -1.98 -23.09 6.74
CA THR A 38 -1.66 -22.11 5.70
C THR A 38 -1.97 -20.68 6.17
N ILE A 39 -1.60 -19.68 5.38
CA ILE A 39 -2.02 -18.29 5.59
C ILE A 39 -3.55 -18.18 5.62
N LYS A 40 -4.25 -18.91 4.75
CA LYS A 40 -5.71 -18.94 4.73
C LYS A 40 -6.28 -19.39 6.07
N ASP A 41 -5.75 -20.48 6.63
CA ASP A 41 -6.18 -20.98 7.95
C ASP A 41 -5.93 -19.95 9.07
N LEU A 42 -4.80 -19.23 9.00
CA LEU A 42 -4.50 -18.13 9.91
C LEU A 42 -5.52 -17.00 9.79
N LEU A 43 -5.87 -16.58 8.57
CA LEU A 43 -6.87 -15.53 8.33
C LEU A 43 -8.25 -15.93 8.87
N GLU A 44 -8.67 -17.19 8.72
CA GLU A 44 -9.90 -17.71 9.31
C GLU A 44 -9.88 -17.67 10.84
N ILE A 45 -8.74 -18.00 11.46
CA ILE A 45 -8.56 -17.91 12.92
C ILE A 45 -8.69 -16.46 13.39
N LEU A 46 -8.10 -15.50 12.67
CA LEU A 46 -8.18 -14.09 12.99
C LEU A 46 -9.61 -13.54 12.84
N GLY A 47 -10.33 -13.96 11.81
CA GLY A 47 -11.74 -13.61 11.63
C GLY A 47 -12.59 -14.03 12.81
N ARG A 48 -12.39 -15.24 13.33
CA ARG A 48 -13.12 -15.73 14.51
C ARG A 48 -12.83 -14.94 15.80
N LYS A 49 -11.67 -14.26 15.87
CA LYS A 49 -11.32 -13.40 17.02
C LYS A 49 -11.95 -11.99 16.93
N SER A 50 -12.25 -11.52 15.73
CA SER A 50 -12.86 -10.21 15.49
C SER A 50 -13.93 -10.28 14.41
N LYS A 51 -15.19 -10.10 14.80
CA LYS A 51 -16.32 -10.11 13.85
C LYS A 51 -16.19 -9.01 12.80
N ALA A 52 -15.70 -7.84 13.17
CA ALA A 52 -15.48 -6.73 12.23
C ALA A 52 -14.41 -7.09 11.16
N LEU A 53 -13.35 -7.81 11.58
CA LEU A 53 -12.33 -8.30 10.66
C LEU A 53 -12.87 -9.43 9.77
N GLU A 54 -13.70 -10.34 10.32
CA GLU A 54 -14.36 -11.40 9.55
C GLU A 54 -15.24 -10.82 8.45
N ASP A 55 -16.13 -9.88 8.79
CA ASP A 55 -17.05 -9.21 7.84
C ASP A 55 -16.28 -8.45 6.73
N PHE A 56 -15.12 -7.88 7.07
CA PHE A 56 -14.22 -7.26 6.09
C PHE A 56 -13.60 -8.31 5.16
N MET A 57 -13.09 -9.41 5.72
CA MET A 57 -12.43 -10.46 4.97
C MET A 57 -13.38 -11.23 4.06
N GLU A 58 -14.62 -11.48 4.46
CA GLU A 58 -15.65 -12.13 3.61
C GLU A 58 -15.80 -11.44 2.25
N LYS A 59 -15.67 -10.12 2.22
CA LYS A 59 -15.83 -9.30 1.01
C LYS A 59 -14.52 -9.05 0.25
N ARG A 60 -13.36 -9.20 0.90
CA ARG A 60 -12.07 -8.67 0.42
C ARG A 60 -10.86 -9.59 0.65
N LEU A 61 -11.07 -10.85 0.94
CA LEU A 61 -9.98 -11.79 1.25
C LEU A 61 -8.91 -11.83 0.16
N SER A 62 -9.33 -11.80 -1.12
CA SER A 62 -8.43 -11.81 -2.27
C SER A 62 -7.62 -10.52 -2.45
N SER A 63 -8.04 -9.44 -1.80
CA SER A 63 -7.37 -8.13 -1.87
C SER A 63 -6.41 -7.88 -0.70
N ILE A 64 -6.39 -8.76 0.31
CA ILE A 64 -5.42 -8.67 1.41
C ILE A 64 -4.07 -9.16 0.91
N ILE A 65 -3.06 -8.30 1.02
CA ILE A 65 -1.68 -8.66 0.73
C ILE A 65 -1.09 -9.30 1.98
N THR A 66 -0.49 -10.48 1.82
CA THR A 66 0.16 -11.22 2.91
C THR A 66 1.65 -11.35 2.64
N LEU A 67 2.47 -11.00 3.64
CA LEU A 67 3.92 -11.24 3.60
C LEU A 67 4.28 -12.21 4.72
N VAL A 68 5.17 -13.15 4.43
CA VAL A 68 5.78 -14.02 5.45
C VAL A 68 7.27 -13.69 5.49
N ASN A 69 7.75 -13.27 6.66
CA ASN A 69 9.15 -12.84 6.86
C ASN A 69 9.59 -11.77 5.84
N GLY A 70 8.67 -10.82 5.54
CA GLY A 70 8.90 -9.72 4.61
C GLY A 70 8.79 -10.08 3.12
N LEU A 71 8.48 -11.32 2.74
CA LEU A 71 8.31 -11.77 1.35
C LEU A 71 6.83 -12.02 1.04
N TYR A 72 6.36 -11.61 -0.15
CA TYR A 72 5.01 -11.93 -0.60
C TYR A 72 4.73 -13.43 -0.49
N ALA A 73 3.58 -13.77 0.03
CA ALA A 73 3.17 -15.14 0.27
C ALA A 73 1.71 -15.35 -0.17
N PRO A 74 1.43 -16.33 -1.03
CA PRO A 74 0.07 -16.68 -1.43
C PRO A 74 -0.66 -17.36 -0.27
N GLN A 75 -2.00 -17.33 -0.28
CA GLN A 75 -2.83 -17.79 0.83
C GLN A 75 -2.70 -19.30 1.13
N ASP A 76 -2.27 -20.09 0.18
CA ASP A 76 -2.01 -21.54 0.33
C ASP A 76 -0.60 -21.86 0.85
N GLN A 77 0.23 -20.84 1.08
CA GLN A 77 1.55 -21.03 1.67
C GLN A 77 1.44 -21.56 3.09
N LYS A 78 2.16 -22.66 3.39
CA LYS A 78 2.26 -23.24 4.72
C LYS A 78 3.11 -22.39 5.64
N LEU A 79 2.65 -22.24 6.87
CA LEU A 79 3.32 -21.52 7.94
C LEU A 79 4.29 -22.44 8.68
N ARG A 80 5.32 -21.84 9.28
CA ARG A 80 6.34 -22.47 10.13
C ARG A 80 6.36 -21.80 11.50
N ASP A 81 6.87 -22.52 12.48
CA ASP A 81 7.06 -21.95 13.82
C ASP A 81 8.03 -20.74 13.76
N GLY A 82 7.65 -19.67 14.45
CA GLY A 82 8.40 -18.41 14.46
C GLY A 82 8.20 -17.49 13.25
N ASP A 83 7.35 -17.84 12.27
CA ASP A 83 7.07 -16.95 11.13
C ASP A 83 6.45 -15.63 11.61
N VAL A 84 6.82 -14.56 10.91
CA VAL A 84 6.21 -13.23 11.02
C VAL A 84 5.34 -12.98 9.81
N VAL A 85 4.04 -12.82 10.02
CA VAL A 85 3.06 -12.57 8.95
C VAL A 85 2.57 -11.13 9.02
N ASP A 86 2.86 -10.36 7.98
CA ASP A 86 2.31 -9.01 7.79
C ASP A 86 1.01 -9.11 7.00
N LEU A 87 -0.05 -8.51 7.54
CA LEU A 87 -1.37 -8.45 6.92
C LEU A 87 -1.67 -7.01 6.50
N LEU A 88 -1.74 -6.79 5.21
CA LEU A 88 -1.84 -5.48 4.59
C LEU A 88 -3.17 -5.38 3.85
N PRO A 89 -4.03 -4.39 4.13
CA PRO A 89 -5.24 -4.16 3.34
C PRO A 89 -4.88 -3.74 1.91
N PRO A 90 -5.84 -3.78 0.96
CA PRO A 90 -5.61 -3.25 -0.38
C PRO A 90 -5.13 -1.80 -0.30
N ALA A 91 -4.04 -1.52 -1.00
CA ALA A 91 -3.32 -0.26 -0.93
C ALA A 91 -3.83 0.79 -1.92
N SER A 92 -3.47 2.06 -1.68
CA SER A 92 -3.71 3.16 -2.60
C SER A 92 -2.42 3.94 -2.86
N GLY A 93 -1.66 3.53 -3.84
CA GLY A 93 -0.67 4.31 -4.53
C GLY A 93 0.79 4.35 -4.13
N GLY A 94 1.74 4.27 -4.84
CA GLY A 94 3.03 4.35 -4.79
C GLY A 94 4.23 4.39 -5.50
N CYS A 95 5.10 4.57 -6.25
CA CYS A 95 6.47 4.71 -6.31
C CYS A 95 7.43 4.65 -7.40
N ASP A 96 8.52 5.28 -7.57
CA ASP A 96 9.85 4.81 -8.01
C ASP A 96 10.78 5.89 -8.58
N GLU A 97 11.83 6.25 -8.54
CA GLU A 97 13.00 6.76 -7.91
C GLU A 97 12.57 6.87 -6.50
N LEU A 98 12.23 5.96 -6.12
CA LEU A 98 11.85 4.98 -5.21
C LEU A 98 11.87 5.57 -3.81
N LYS A 99 11.28 6.79 -3.66
CA LYS A 99 11.37 7.54 -2.41
C LYS A 99 10.00 7.73 -1.80
N ILE A 100 9.81 7.08 -0.66
CA ILE A 100 8.83 7.48 0.31
C ILE A 100 9.44 8.65 1.07
N VAL A 101 8.83 9.81 0.96
CA VAL A 101 9.38 11.09 1.45
C VAL A 101 8.42 11.76 2.41
N SER A 102 8.91 12.65 3.24
CA SER A 102 8.06 13.64 3.89
C SER A 102 7.63 14.70 2.88
N ARG A 103 6.61 15.49 3.21
CA ARG A 103 6.09 16.56 2.35
C ARG A 103 7.19 17.52 1.88
N ASP A 104 8.10 17.88 2.77
CA ASP A 104 9.14 18.88 2.51
C ASP A 104 10.34 18.33 1.74
N GLU A 105 10.40 17.01 1.56
CA GLU A 105 11.43 16.31 0.76
C GLU A 105 10.97 16.01 -0.67
N LEU A 106 9.72 16.35 -1.04
CA LEU A 106 9.27 16.21 -2.43
C LEU A 106 10.10 17.14 -3.34
N PRO A 107 10.63 16.59 -4.46
CA PRO A 107 11.33 17.44 -5.43
C PRO A 107 10.37 18.45 -6.06
N SER A 108 10.86 19.64 -6.34
CA SER A 108 10.15 20.60 -7.15
C SER A 108 10.06 20.13 -8.60
N LEU A 109 9.05 20.59 -9.32
CA LEU A 109 8.94 20.29 -10.77
C LEU A 109 10.14 20.83 -11.56
N GLN A 110 10.78 21.89 -11.06
CA GLN A 110 11.97 22.43 -11.67
C GLN A 110 13.17 21.48 -11.53
N GLU A 111 13.37 20.88 -10.37
CA GLU A 111 14.45 19.88 -10.17
C GLU A 111 14.25 18.66 -11.08
N ILE A 112 13.01 18.15 -11.20
CA ILE A 112 12.69 17.06 -12.12
C ILE A 112 12.99 17.45 -13.58
N MET A 113 12.65 18.66 -13.97
CA MET A 113 12.90 19.17 -15.31
C MET A 113 14.40 19.35 -15.59
N GLU A 114 15.17 19.88 -14.63
CA GLU A 114 16.62 20.06 -14.80
C GLU A 114 17.35 18.73 -14.91
N ASP A 115 16.91 17.72 -14.14
CA ASP A 115 17.46 16.37 -14.26
C ASP A 115 17.11 15.74 -15.62
N ALA A 116 15.87 15.88 -16.07
CA ALA A 116 15.44 15.37 -17.38
C ALA A 116 16.19 16.01 -18.55
N LYS A 117 16.54 17.31 -18.47
CA LYS A 117 17.34 17.99 -19.51
C LYS A 117 18.71 17.38 -19.70
N LYS A 118 19.39 16.95 -18.62
CA LYS A 118 20.70 16.28 -18.70
C LYS A 118 20.59 15.02 -19.55
N HIS A 119 19.63 14.15 -19.23
CA HIS A 119 19.41 12.91 -19.98
C HIS A 119 18.93 13.14 -21.42
N SER A 120 18.14 14.18 -21.66
CA SER A 120 17.71 14.53 -23.03
C SER A 120 18.89 14.88 -23.92
N GLY A 121 19.86 15.63 -23.39
CA GLY A 121 21.06 16.04 -24.16
C GLY A 121 22.03 14.88 -24.42
N GLU A 122 22.15 13.95 -23.48
CA GLU A 122 23.12 12.85 -23.53
C GLU A 122 22.58 11.60 -24.24
N GLU A 123 21.29 11.28 -24.05
CA GLU A 123 20.67 10.04 -24.52
C GLU A 123 19.60 10.24 -25.61
N GLY A 124 19.36 11.46 -26.04
CA GLY A 124 18.38 11.78 -27.09
C GLY A 124 16.92 11.57 -26.67
N LEU A 125 16.63 11.68 -25.38
CA LEU A 125 15.28 11.45 -24.85
C LEU A 125 14.37 12.65 -25.13
N GLY A 126 13.36 12.45 -25.98
CA GLY A 126 12.51 13.50 -26.53
C GLY A 126 11.20 13.76 -25.78
N ALA A 127 10.87 12.98 -24.77
CA ALA A 127 9.61 13.09 -24.05
C ALA A 127 9.78 12.91 -22.54
N LEU A 128 9.24 13.87 -21.78
CA LEU A 128 9.04 13.79 -20.34
C LEU A 128 7.56 14.00 -20.03
N LEU A 129 6.97 13.14 -19.23
CA LEU A 129 5.63 13.32 -18.67
C LEU A 129 5.73 13.34 -17.16
N ILE A 130 5.07 14.30 -16.53
CA ILE A 130 5.01 14.44 -15.07
C ILE A 130 3.54 14.39 -14.65
N TYR A 131 3.23 13.48 -13.76
CA TYR A 131 1.94 13.40 -13.08
C TYR A 131 2.10 13.84 -11.63
N VAL A 132 1.20 14.68 -11.14
CA VAL A 132 1.15 15.12 -9.74
C VAL A 132 -0.22 14.76 -9.18
N GLY A 133 -0.22 13.86 -8.20
CA GLY A 133 -1.41 13.57 -7.39
C GLY A 133 -1.56 14.62 -6.29
N ILE A 134 -2.70 15.30 -6.26
CA ILE A 134 -2.97 16.38 -5.31
C ILE A 134 -4.12 16.01 -4.40
N VAL A 135 -4.01 16.35 -3.13
CA VAL A 135 -5.11 16.18 -2.15
C VAL A 135 -6.26 17.11 -2.51
N LYS A 136 -7.42 16.53 -2.81
CA LYS A 136 -8.61 17.29 -3.20
C LYS A 136 -9.60 17.45 -2.05
N SER A 137 -10.33 18.56 -2.04
CA SER A 137 -11.49 18.81 -1.20
C SER A 137 -12.42 19.78 -1.96
N PRO A 138 -13.75 19.56 -1.99
CA PRO A 138 -14.48 18.43 -1.40
C PRO A 138 -14.33 17.12 -2.19
N VAL A 139 -14.74 16.01 -1.57
CA VAL A 139 -14.86 14.70 -2.21
C VAL A 139 -16.27 14.19 -1.98
N ASP A 140 -16.99 13.88 -3.08
CA ASP A 140 -18.42 13.46 -3.06
C ASP A 140 -19.31 14.45 -2.27
N GLY A 141 -19.03 15.75 -2.41
CA GLY A 141 -19.77 16.83 -1.75
C GLY A 141 -19.38 17.06 -0.28
N VAL A 142 -18.54 16.25 0.32
CA VAL A 142 -18.11 16.35 1.72
C VAL A 142 -16.72 16.94 1.82
N LYS A 143 -16.54 17.88 2.75
CA LYS A 143 -15.26 18.53 2.97
C LYS A 143 -14.23 17.54 3.56
N VAL A 144 -13.05 17.51 2.97
CA VAL A 144 -11.88 16.80 3.49
C VAL A 144 -10.98 17.81 4.19
N ASP A 145 -10.69 17.59 5.46
CA ASP A 145 -9.82 18.45 6.26
C ASP A 145 -8.34 18.06 6.12
N SER A 146 -8.07 16.77 6.02
CA SER A 146 -6.71 16.26 5.78
C SER A 146 -6.72 14.81 5.32
N LEU A 147 -5.61 14.38 4.71
CA LEU A 147 -5.27 12.98 4.45
C LEU A 147 -4.07 12.58 5.31
N TYR A 148 -4.05 11.34 5.74
CA TYR A 148 -2.86 10.73 6.35
C TYR A 148 -2.49 9.48 5.56
N TYR A 149 -1.25 9.43 5.06
CA TYR A 149 -0.70 8.25 4.38
C TYR A 149 0.14 7.43 5.33
N GLU A 150 -0.28 6.19 5.58
CA GLU A 150 0.49 5.17 6.28
C GLU A 150 1.19 4.28 5.25
N VAL A 151 2.48 3.98 5.46
CA VAL A 151 3.30 3.26 4.48
C VAL A 151 4.05 2.10 5.13
N HIS A 152 3.96 0.92 4.53
CA HIS A 152 4.88 -0.18 4.83
C HIS A 152 6.16 -0.01 4.00
N ARG A 153 7.15 0.72 4.54
CA ARG A 153 8.32 1.19 3.78
C ARG A 153 9.09 0.09 3.06
N GLU A 154 9.41 -1.01 3.73
CA GLU A 154 10.22 -2.10 3.15
C GLU A 154 9.51 -2.76 1.95
N TYR A 155 8.25 -3.15 2.11
CA TYR A 155 7.46 -3.71 1.02
C TYR A 155 7.29 -2.71 -0.12
N THR A 156 6.91 -1.49 0.21
CA THR A 156 6.67 -0.42 -0.77
C THR A 156 7.94 -0.15 -1.58
N SER A 157 9.11 0.03 -0.96
CA SER A 157 10.37 0.28 -1.66
C SER A 157 10.71 -0.82 -2.65
N ARG A 158 10.56 -2.09 -2.25
CA ARG A 158 10.78 -3.23 -3.15
C ARG A 158 9.77 -3.25 -4.31
N ARG A 159 8.49 -3.03 -3.99
CA ARG A 159 7.45 -3.00 -5.02
C ARG A 159 7.65 -1.86 -6.02
N PHE A 160 8.21 -0.77 -5.58
CA PHE A 160 8.66 0.36 -6.38
C PHE A 160 9.68 -0.05 -7.44
N GLU A 161 10.73 -0.80 -7.06
CA GLU A 161 11.72 -1.36 -7.97
C GLU A 161 11.10 -2.24 -9.05
N GLU A 162 10.24 -3.16 -8.63
CA GLU A 162 9.54 -4.08 -9.53
C GLU A 162 8.72 -3.34 -10.58
N ILE A 163 7.95 -2.31 -10.16
CA ILE A 163 7.14 -1.47 -11.04
C ILE A 163 8.04 -0.74 -12.05
N SER A 164 9.12 -0.09 -11.60
CA SER A 164 10.02 0.60 -12.51
C SER A 164 10.61 -0.33 -13.55
N GLN A 165 11.11 -1.49 -13.12
CA GLN A 165 11.68 -2.48 -14.02
C GLN A 165 10.65 -3.01 -15.02
N GLU A 166 9.42 -3.28 -14.56
CA GLU A 166 8.33 -3.74 -15.42
C GLU A 166 7.95 -2.69 -16.46
N ILE A 167 7.74 -1.45 -16.05
CA ILE A 167 7.39 -0.33 -16.92
C ILE A 167 8.49 -0.06 -17.95
N ARG A 168 9.76 -0.04 -17.54
CA ARG A 168 10.89 0.12 -18.47
C ARG A 168 10.97 -1.00 -19.49
N ARG A 169 10.84 -2.24 -19.04
CA ARG A 169 10.89 -3.42 -19.91
C ARG A 169 9.73 -3.44 -20.91
N ARG A 170 8.52 -3.06 -20.46
CA ARG A 170 7.30 -3.19 -21.26
C ARG A 170 7.15 -2.07 -22.30
N TYR A 171 7.53 -0.86 -21.93
CA TYR A 171 7.32 0.35 -22.76
C TYR A 171 8.59 0.91 -23.35
N GLY A 172 9.77 0.41 -23.01
CA GLY A 172 11.04 0.91 -23.54
C GLY A 172 11.42 2.30 -23.01
N VAL A 173 10.73 2.81 -22.00
CA VAL A 173 11.08 4.08 -21.38
C VAL A 173 12.39 3.97 -20.59
N LYS A 174 13.13 5.07 -20.47
CA LYS A 174 14.47 5.07 -19.88
C LYS A 174 14.45 5.33 -18.39
N TYR A 175 13.70 6.33 -17.95
CA TYR A 175 13.61 6.75 -16.56
C TYR A 175 12.17 6.74 -16.11
N VAL A 176 11.95 6.12 -14.96
CA VAL A 176 10.71 6.13 -14.21
C VAL A 176 11.07 6.65 -12.82
N ARG A 177 10.46 7.72 -12.36
CA ARG A 177 10.65 8.27 -11.03
C ARG A 177 9.30 8.51 -10.41
N ILE A 178 9.13 8.07 -9.18
CA ILE A 178 7.92 8.33 -8.43
C ILE A 178 8.29 8.66 -7.00
N TYR A 179 7.69 9.68 -6.47
CA TYR A 179 7.81 10.09 -5.08
C TYR A 179 6.44 10.00 -4.45
N HIS A 180 6.33 9.41 -3.30
CA HIS A 180 5.08 9.39 -2.55
C HIS A 180 5.30 9.94 -1.14
N VAL A 181 4.38 10.80 -0.70
CA VAL A 181 4.45 11.38 0.64
C VAL A 181 3.86 10.39 1.65
N GLU A 182 4.58 10.22 2.76
CA GLU A 182 4.09 9.58 3.98
C GLU A 182 3.71 10.66 5.00
N GLY A 183 2.65 10.43 5.77
CA GLY A 183 2.21 11.32 6.84
C GLY A 183 1.03 12.21 6.47
N LEU A 184 0.92 13.35 7.16
CA LEU A 184 -0.24 14.23 7.10
C LEU A 184 -0.12 15.24 5.95
N LEU A 185 -1.20 15.32 5.14
CA LEU A 185 -1.35 16.27 4.05
C LEU A 185 -2.69 17.02 4.14
N LYS A 186 -2.71 18.25 3.63
CA LYS A 186 -3.91 19.08 3.53
C LYS A 186 -4.39 19.19 2.09
N PRO A 187 -5.65 19.58 1.86
CA PRO A 187 -6.14 19.90 0.52
C PRO A 187 -5.22 20.91 -0.18
N GLY A 188 -4.87 20.59 -1.43
CA GLY A 188 -3.91 21.34 -2.24
C GLY A 188 -2.47 20.83 -2.14
N ASP A 189 -2.11 20.06 -1.13
CA ASP A 189 -0.77 19.47 -1.04
C ASP A 189 -0.56 18.38 -2.09
N PRO A 190 0.63 18.29 -2.70
CA PRO A 190 1.00 17.15 -3.52
C PRO A 190 1.22 15.92 -2.64
N ALA A 191 0.60 14.80 -3.02
CA ALA A 191 0.74 13.53 -2.33
C ALA A 191 1.71 12.58 -3.05
N MET A 192 1.83 12.73 -4.36
CA MET A 192 2.64 11.86 -5.20
C MET A 192 3.10 12.60 -6.45
N ILE A 193 4.32 12.35 -6.88
CA ILE A 193 4.83 12.76 -8.19
C ILE A 193 5.33 11.52 -8.92
N VAL A 194 4.87 11.32 -10.15
CA VAL A 194 5.41 10.33 -11.10
C VAL A 194 6.00 11.07 -12.27
N SER A 195 7.24 10.80 -12.63
CA SER A 195 7.83 11.31 -13.88
C SER A 195 8.39 10.15 -14.70
N ILE A 196 8.06 10.14 -16.00
CA ILE A 196 8.55 9.14 -16.94
C ILE A 196 9.18 9.84 -18.12
N GLN A 197 10.39 9.41 -18.47
CA GLN A 197 11.14 9.95 -19.60
C GLN A 197 11.53 8.84 -20.58
N GLY A 198 11.37 9.12 -21.87
CA GLY A 198 11.63 8.17 -22.95
C GLY A 198 11.92 8.86 -24.27
N LEU A 199 12.11 8.05 -25.31
CA LEU A 199 12.44 8.52 -26.66
C LEU A 199 11.27 9.27 -27.29
N SER A 200 10.04 8.78 -27.10
CA SER A 200 8.86 9.36 -27.73
C SER A 200 7.66 9.50 -26.78
N ARG A 201 6.75 10.40 -27.17
CA ARG A 201 5.50 10.65 -26.41
C ARG A 201 4.61 9.43 -26.25
N LYS A 202 4.59 8.53 -27.24
CA LYS A 202 3.69 7.38 -27.25
C LYS A 202 4.01 6.42 -26.10
N GLU A 203 5.26 6.04 -25.99
CA GLU A 203 5.75 5.14 -24.94
C GLU A 203 5.52 5.72 -23.55
N VAL A 204 5.82 7.01 -23.40
CA VAL A 204 5.72 7.71 -22.11
C VAL A 204 4.28 7.84 -21.64
N LEU A 205 3.32 8.07 -22.54
CA LEU A 205 1.89 8.15 -22.22
C LEU A 205 1.33 6.81 -21.75
N GLU A 206 1.62 5.73 -22.48
CA GLU A 206 1.16 4.39 -22.11
C GLU A 206 1.83 3.91 -20.81
N ALA A 207 3.13 4.15 -20.67
CA ALA A 207 3.87 3.83 -19.46
C ALA A 207 3.31 4.56 -18.23
N MET A 208 2.98 5.84 -18.36
CA MET A 208 2.41 6.63 -17.27
C MET A 208 1.07 6.08 -16.79
N LYS A 209 0.18 5.75 -17.73
CA LYS A 209 -1.12 5.18 -17.40
C LYS A 209 -0.98 3.92 -16.56
N GLU A 210 -0.15 2.97 -17.00
CA GLU A 210 0.04 1.72 -16.28
C GLU A 210 0.81 1.92 -14.96
N ALA A 211 1.83 2.76 -14.94
CA ALA A 211 2.57 3.07 -13.73
C ALA A 211 1.65 3.58 -12.62
N ILE A 212 0.75 4.52 -12.91
CA ILE A 212 -0.20 5.07 -11.94
C ILE A 212 -1.14 3.97 -11.40
N GLU A 213 -1.63 3.06 -12.25
CA GLU A 213 -2.51 1.98 -11.82
C GLU A 213 -1.78 0.96 -10.94
N LEU A 214 -0.57 0.53 -11.33
CA LEU A 214 0.26 -0.35 -10.50
C LEU A 214 0.57 0.27 -9.14
N VAL A 215 0.89 1.55 -9.13
CA VAL A 215 1.12 2.37 -7.98
C VAL A 215 -0.07 2.36 -7.02
N LYS A 216 -1.29 2.62 -7.52
CA LYS A 216 -2.50 2.70 -6.69
C LYS A 216 -2.95 1.37 -6.12
N HIS A 217 -2.65 0.26 -6.78
CA HIS A 217 -3.29 -1.02 -6.46
C HIS A 217 -2.35 -2.07 -5.89
N THR A 218 -1.02 -1.89 -5.98
CA THR A 218 -0.07 -2.94 -5.65
C THR A 218 0.98 -2.59 -4.60
N THR A 219 0.90 -1.41 -4.01
CA THR A 219 1.88 -0.96 -3.00
C THR A 219 1.31 -0.97 -1.59
N GLY A 220 2.19 -0.90 -0.60
CA GLY A 220 1.83 -0.85 0.81
C GLY A 220 1.62 0.57 1.31
N ILE A 221 0.72 1.33 0.68
CA ILE A 221 0.38 2.70 1.06
C ILE A 221 -1.12 2.81 1.29
N TRP A 222 -1.50 3.27 2.45
CA TRP A 222 -2.91 3.40 2.85
C TRP A 222 -3.24 4.85 3.15
N LYS A 223 -4.46 5.25 2.78
CA LYS A 223 -4.96 6.60 2.91
C LYS A 223 -6.09 6.66 3.94
N LEU A 224 -5.89 7.42 4.99
CA LEU A 224 -6.93 7.81 5.94
C LEU A 224 -7.43 9.21 5.59
N GLU A 225 -8.70 9.34 5.23
CA GLU A 225 -9.38 10.63 5.05
C GLU A 225 -9.95 11.10 6.38
N ARG A 226 -9.60 12.32 6.80
CA ARG A 226 -10.27 13.04 7.88
C ARG A 226 -11.19 14.06 7.24
N ARG A 227 -12.49 13.86 7.45
CA ARG A 227 -13.58 14.61 6.83
C ARG A 227 -14.45 15.23 7.90
N GLU A 228 -15.29 16.19 7.54
CA GLU A 228 -16.28 16.78 8.46
C GLU A 228 -17.30 15.77 9.01
N ASP A 229 -17.54 14.66 8.29
CA ASP A 229 -18.46 13.58 8.66
C ASP A 229 -17.78 12.37 9.34
N GLY A 230 -16.45 12.39 9.54
CA GLY A 230 -15.71 11.34 10.22
C GLY A 230 -14.34 11.02 9.63
N GLU A 231 -13.70 9.96 10.15
CA GLU A 231 -12.43 9.43 9.63
C GLU A 231 -12.68 8.12 8.87
N TYR A 232 -12.08 7.99 7.69
CA TYR A 232 -12.30 6.85 6.80
C TYR A 232 -11.01 6.35 6.17
N TRP A 233 -10.76 5.05 6.26
CA TRP A 233 -9.79 4.38 5.42
C TRP A 233 -10.34 4.26 4.00
N VAL A 234 -9.57 4.70 3.01
CA VAL A 234 -9.94 4.65 1.59
C VAL A 234 -9.19 3.51 0.92
N LEU A 235 -9.95 2.57 0.37
CA LEU A 235 -9.41 1.43 -0.36
C LEU A 235 -9.08 1.81 -1.81
N GLY A 236 -8.34 0.94 -2.53
CA GLY A 236 -7.87 1.18 -3.88
C GLY A 236 -8.97 1.44 -4.92
N ASP A 237 -10.17 0.92 -4.69
CA ASP A 237 -11.38 1.13 -5.50
C ASP A 237 -12.16 2.41 -5.13
N GLY A 238 -11.69 3.15 -4.12
CA GLY A 238 -12.33 4.37 -3.61
C GLY A 238 -13.39 4.14 -2.54
N GLU A 239 -13.66 2.89 -2.15
CA GLU A 239 -14.56 2.58 -1.04
C GLU A 239 -13.98 3.10 0.27
N ARG A 240 -14.87 3.58 1.15
CA ARG A 240 -14.53 4.14 2.46
C ARG A 240 -15.01 3.24 3.57
N ILE A 241 -14.10 2.93 4.50
CA ILE A 241 -14.40 2.20 5.71
C ILE A 241 -14.19 3.14 6.88
N SER A 242 -15.24 3.35 7.68
CA SER A 242 -15.16 4.18 8.87
C SER A 242 -14.09 3.67 9.82
N ARG A 243 -13.23 4.56 10.29
CA ARG A 243 -12.25 4.24 11.32
C ARG A 243 -12.94 4.01 12.64
N ILE A 244 -12.79 2.80 13.20
CA ILE A 244 -13.30 2.47 14.53
C ILE A 244 -12.32 3.03 15.55
N ASN A 245 -12.71 4.13 16.20
CA ASN A 245 -11.93 4.63 17.33
C ASN A 245 -12.06 3.65 18.50
N SER A 246 -10.99 2.97 18.85
CA SER A 246 -10.91 2.06 20.01
C SER A 246 -10.99 2.76 21.37
N VAL A 247 -11.32 4.05 21.40
CA VAL A 247 -11.41 4.88 22.61
C VAL A 247 -12.88 5.03 23.02
N SER A 248 -13.51 3.96 23.45
CA SER A 248 -14.73 4.01 24.28
C SER A 248 -14.92 2.74 25.09
N LYS A 249 -13.90 2.37 25.89
CA LYS A 249 -14.02 1.44 27.01
C LYS A 249 -13.27 1.98 28.22
N GLU A 250 -13.67 3.16 28.70
CA GLU A 250 -13.51 3.56 30.09
C GLU A 250 -14.76 4.35 30.48
N LYS A 251 -15.73 3.66 31.01
CA LYS A 251 -16.72 4.16 31.98
C LYS A 251 -17.14 3.01 32.88
#